data_990bbb91250075b8a25d07b2608c2550
#
_entry.id   990bbb91250075b8a25d07b2608c2550
#
_cell.length_a   1.000
_cell.length_b   1.000
_cell.length_c   1.000
_cell.angle_alpha   90.00
_cell.angle_beta   90.00
_cell.angle_gamma   90.00
#
_symmetry.space_group_name_H-M   'P 1'
#
loop_
_entity.id
_entity.type
_entity.pdbx_description
1 polymer ?
#
loop_
_entity_poly.entity_id
_entity_poly.type
_entity_poly.pdbx_seq_one_letter_code
_entity_poly.pdbx_strand_id
1 'polypeptide(L)'
;ALPIFAGSTAGDIWRSTDGGANWTMVTDGTTPFGVSCLVQDKRPGHTQTWYAGTGEAYGQSASGNGSNSYYLGRGMLKSTDNGQTWTRISSTLSSSVTGFDLAWDLVWNVATDVSNDTADIVYAAVYGTIYRSVDGGNSWTAVLAGTSSNYSYFTDVQVTTTGVVYATMSDDGPHKGIWRSADGINFTNILPDSFPLA
;
A
#
# COMPACT_ATOMS: atom_id res chain seq x y z
N ALA A 1 12.73 23.09 4.77
CA ALA A 1 11.40 22.67 4.33
C ALA A 1 11.31 21.13 4.40
N LEU A 2 10.15 20.61 4.71
CA LEU A 2 9.91 19.17 4.61
C LEU A 2 9.92 18.77 3.12
N PRO A 3 10.46 17.59 2.76
CA PRO A 3 10.42 17.15 1.38
C PRO A 3 8.99 16.87 0.94
N ILE A 4 8.76 17.08 -0.35
CA ILE A 4 7.53 16.69 -1.04
C ILE A 4 7.87 15.48 -1.90
N PHE A 5 6.97 14.50 -1.94
CA PHE A 5 7.11 13.32 -2.78
C PHE A 5 6.00 13.25 -3.82
N ALA A 6 6.35 12.75 -4.99
CA ALA A 6 5.41 12.38 -6.03
C ALA A 6 5.72 10.95 -6.49
N GLY A 7 4.70 10.09 -6.42
CA GLY A 7 4.72 8.77 -7.05
C GLY A 7 4.13 8.85 -8.44
N SER A 8 4.76 8.24 -9.42
CA SER A 8 4.25 8.17 -10.78
C SER A 8 3.73 6.78 -11.10
N THR A 9 2.69 6.68 -11.91
CA THR A 9 2.12 5.40 -12.35
C THR A 9 3.08 4.56 -13.20
N ALA A 10 4.10 5.17 -13.79
CA ALA A 10 5.10 4.49 -14.63
C ALA A 10 6.48 5.15 -14.56
N GLY A 11 6.77 5.90 -13.51
CA GLY A 11 7.98 6.73 -13.47
C GLY A 11 8.59 6.90 -12.09
N ASP A 12 8.48 5.90 -11.25
CA ASP A 12 9.21 5.86 -9.97
C ASP A 12 8.80 6.93 -8.92
N ILE A 13 9.69 7.17 -7.94
CA ILE A 13 9.48 8.14 -6.87
C ILE A 13 10.34 9.38 -7.14
N TRP A 14 9.71 10.53 -7.07
CA TRP A 14 10.34 11.84 -7.20
C TRP A 14 10.27 12.60 -5.88
N ARG A 15 11.32 13.35 -5.57
CA ARG A 15 11.47 14.11 -4.34
C ARG A 15 11.84 15.56 -4.65
N SER A 16 11.18 16.50 -3.98
CA SER A 16 11.53 17.92 -3.97
C SER A 16 11.87 18.38 -2.55
N THR A 17 12.85 19.26 -2.42
CA THR A 17 13.25 19.90 -1.15
C THR A 17 13.09 21.41 -1.16
N ASP A 18 12.56 21.97 -2.24
CA ASP A 18 12.42 23.40 -2.49
C ASP A 18 10.97 23.82 -2.77
N GLY A 19 10.02 23.11 -2.20
CA GLY A 19 8.60 23.44 -2.36
C GLY A 19 8.00 23.03 -3.71
N GLY A 20 8.65 22.10 -4.44
CA GLY A 20 8.18 21.61 -5.72
C GLY A 20 8.76 22.36 -6.93
N ALA A 21 9.70 23.28 -6.70
CA ALA A 21 10.34 24.01 -7.79
C ALA A 21 11.27 23.12 -8.63
N ASN A 22 11.97 22.19 -7.96
CA ASN A 22 12.81 21.19 -8.62
C ASN A 22 12.52 19.80 -8.05
N TRP A 23 12.63 18.78 -8.91
CA TRP A 23 12.37 17.39 -8.57
C TRP A 23 13.54 16.50 -8.97
N THR A 24 13.89 15.56 -8.11
CA THR A 24 14.92 14.56 -8.36
C THR A 24 14.31 13.18 -8.20
N MET A 25 14.54 12.29 -9.16
CA MET A 25 14.19 10.88 -9.02
C MET A 25 15.09 10.25 -7.95
N VAL A 26 14.48 9.55 -6.99
CA VAL A 26 15.18 8.97 -5.83
C VAL A 26 15.17 7.45 -5.80
N THR A 27 14.72 6.84 -6.89
CA THR A 27 14.81 5.41 -7.17
C THR A 27 15.76 5.16 -8.34
N ASP A 28 16.20 3.92 -8.55
CA ASP A 28 17.30 3.61 -9.49
C ASP A 28 16.95 3.79 -10.99
N GLY A 29 15.66 3.89 -11.32
CA GLY A 29 15.19 4.07 -12.69
C GLY A 29 15.48 2.92 -13.65
N THR A 30 16.19 1.88 -13.21
CA THR A 30 16.60 0.77 -14.09
C THR A 30 15.45 -0.18 -14.39
N THR A 31 14.47 -0.21 -13.53
CA THR A 31 13.26 -1.00 -13.67
C THR A 31 12.07 -0.19 -13.18
N PRO A 32 11.48 0.64 -14.04
CA PRO A 32 10.37 1.51 -13.67
C PRO A 32 9.20 0.70 -13.13
N PHE A 33 8.52 1.24 -12.12
CA PHE A 33 7.33 0.66 -11.50
C PHE A 33 6.30 1.75 -11.25
N GLY A 34 5.03 1.36 -11.19
CA GLY A 34 3.96 2.26 -10.76
C GLY A 34 3.98 2.39 -9.24
N VAL A 35 3.94 3.62 -8.75
CA VAL A 35 3.79 3.92 -7.32
C VAL A 35 2.32 4.21 -7.05
N SER A 36 1.68 3.36 -6.26
CA SER A 36 0.26 3.45 -5.92
C SER A 36 0.00 4.33 -4.70
N CYS A 37 0.90 4.29 -3.73
CA CYS A 37 0.79 5.07 -2.50
C CYS A 37 2.14 5.38 -1.87
N LEU A 38 2.15 6.46 -1.07
CA LEU A 38 3.30 6.89 -0.26
C LEU A 38 2.81 7.26 1.12
N VAL A 39 3.41 6.72 2.16
CA VAL A 39 3.04 7.01 3.54
C VAL A 39 4.28 7.26 4.41
N GLN A 40 4.17 8.25 5.29
CA GLN A 40 5.18 8.56 6.30
C GLN A 40 4.81 7.92 7.65
N ASP A 41 5.79 7.40 8.34
CA ASP A 41 5.65 7.12 9.77
C ASP A 41 5.72 8.44 10.55
N LYS A 42 4.56 8.88 11.04
CA LYS A 42 4.42 10.18 11.72
C LYS A 42 4.72 10.14 13.22
N ARG A 43 5.17 8.99 13.75
CA ARG A 43 5.55 8.89 15.15
C ARG A 43 6.75 9.80 15.45
N PRO A 44 6.83 10.43 16.64
CA PRO A 44 8.01 11.17 17.05
C PRO A 44 9.29 10.30 16.97
N GLY A 45 10.33 10.81 16.33
CA GLY A 45 11.57 10.07 16.09
C GLY A 45 11.57 9.14 14.85
N HIS A 46 10.43 8.85 14.24
CA HIS A 46 10.29 7.97 13.08
C HIS A 46 9.98 8.72 11.77
N THR A 47 9.85 10.03 11.79
CA THR A 47 9.40 10.84 10.65
C THR A 47 10.35 10.81 9.42
N GLN A 48 11.51 10.19 9.54
CA GLN A 48 12.38 9.91 8.40
C GLN A 48 12.03 8.60 7.68
N THR A 49 11.14 7.79 8.27
CA THR A 49 10.71 6.52 7.71
C THR A 49 9.49 6.72 6.80
N TRP A 50 9.60 6.20 5.60
CA TRP A 50 8.56 6.24 4.58
C TRP A 50 8.38 4.87 3.96
N TYR A 51 7.16 4.59 3.53
CA TYR A 51 6.80 3.38 2.79
C TYR A 51 6.15 3.76 1.47
N ALA A 52 6.40 2.98 0.44
CA ALA A 52 5.76 3.10 -0.86
C ALA A 52 5.19 1.75 -1.29
N GLY A 53 3.95 1.74 -1.72
CA GLY A 53 3.33 0.62 -2.41
C GLY A 53 3.53 0.73 -3.91
N THR A 54 3.60 -0.40 -4.59
CA THR A 54 3.77 -0.45 -6.05
C THR A 54 2.71 -1.31 -6.72
N GLY A 55 2.51 -1.07 -8.01
CA GLY A 55 1.55 -1.76 -8.84
C GLY A 55 0.34 -0.89 -9.19
N GLU A 56 -0.08 -0.95 -10.44
CA GLU A 56 -1.19 -0.18 -10.99
C GLU A 56 -2.07 -1.09 -11.85
N ALA A 57 -3.33 -1.24 -11.47
CA ALA A 57 -4.30 -2.03 -12.23
C ALA A 57 -5.14 -1.19 -13.19
N TYR A 58 -5.09 0.15 -13.07
CA TYR A 58 -5.94 1.05 -13.84
C TYR A 58 -5.23 1.83 -14.95
N GLY A 59 -4.05 1.43 -15.37
CA GLY A 59 -3.34 2.03 -16.49
C GLY A 59 -4.12 2.12 -17.82
N GLN A 60 -5.37 1.70 -17.78
CA GLN A 60 -6.32 1.73 -18.89
C GLN A 60 -6.73 3.14 -19.31
N SER A 61 -6.69 4.11 -18.42
CA SER A 61 -7.26 5.44 -18.70
C SER A 61 -6.46 6.23 -19.72
N ALA A 62 -5.18 5.94 -19.86
CA ALA A 62 -4.30 6.67 -20.77
C ALA A 62 -4.31 6.16 -22.22
N SER A 63 -4.70 4.89 -22.45
CA SER A 63 -4.67 4.28 -23.80
C SER A 63 -6.00 4.28 -24.54
N GLY A 64 -7.11 4.57 -23.84
CA GLY A 64 -8.46 4.55 -24.43
C GLY A 64 -8.96 3.17 -24.90
N ASN A 65 -8.15 2.13 -24.72
CA ASN A 65 -8.45 0.78 -25.22
C ASN A 65 -8.88 -0.23 -24.16
N GLY A 66 -9.17 0.19 -22.94
CA GLY A 66 -9.99 -0.49 -21.96
C GLY A 66 -9.65 -1.94 -21.57
N SER A 67 -8.61 -2.55 -22.06
CA SER A 67 -8.33 -3.95 -21.78
C SER A 67 -6.91 -4.16 -21.24
N ASN A 68 -6.83 -4.47 -19.95
CA ASN A 68 -5.74 -5.26 -19.35
C ASN A 68 -4.33 -4.69 -19.37
N SER A 69 -4.16 -3.39 -19.22
CA SER A 69 -2.85 -2.80 -18.95
C SER A 69 -2.60 -2.77 -17.45
N TYR A 70 -1.98 -3.81 -16.93
CA TYR A 70 -1.45 -3.81 -15.57
C TYR A 70 0.01 -3.37 -15.60
N TYR A 71 0.36 -2.43 -14.74
CA TYR A 71 1.75 -2.26 -14.34
C TYR A 71 1.94 -3.02 -13.03
N LEU A 72 2.39 -4.26 -13.15
CA LEU A 72 2.65 -5.07 -11.97
C LEU A 72 3.73 -4.42 -11.12
N GLY A 73 3.45 -4.37 -9.84
CA GLY A 73 4.36 -3.85 -8.85
C GLY A 73 5.49 -4.83 -8.54
N ARG A 74 6.34 -4.39 -7.63
CA ARG A 74 7.46 -5.19 -7.12
C ARG A 74 7.44 -5.25 -5.61
N GLY A 75 6.23 -5.33 -5.03
CA GLY A 75 6.04 -5.25 -3.61
C GLY A 75 6.11 -3.83 -3.09
N MET A 76 6.75 -3.67 -1.95
CA MET A 76 6.87 -2.40 -1.26
C MET A 76 8.33 -1.93 -1.17
N LEU A 77 8.48 -0.61 -1.08
CA LEU A 77 9.76 0.03 -0.78
C LEU A 77 9.69 0.72 0.58
N LYS A 78 10.85 0.84 1.23
CA LYS A 78 11.04 1.57 2.48
C LYS A 78 12.21 2.51 2.36
N SER A 79 12.06 3.71 2.90
CA SER A 79 13.14 4.66 3.16
C SER A 79 13.24 4.90 4.67
N THR A 80 14.45 5.08 5.18
CA THR A 80 14.72 5.46 6.58
C THR A 80 15.51 6.76 6.68
N ASP A 81 15.72 7.45 5.58
CA ASP A 81 16.53 8.66 5.44
C ASP A 81 15.75 9.83 4.84
N ASN A 82 14.44 9.88 5.12
CA ASN A 82 13.53 10.90 4.63
C ASN A 82 13.43 10.90 3.08
N GLY A 83 13.38 9.70 2.50
CA GLY A 83 13.16 9.48 1.09
C GLY A 83 14.36 9.85 0.19
N GLN A 84 15.58 9.91 0.74
CA GLN A 84 16.78 10.11 -0.08
C GLN A 84 17.16 8.84 -0.81
N THR A 85 17.02 7.70 -0.11
CA THR A 85 17.21 6.37 -0.70
C THR A 85 16.03 5.46 -0.37
N TRP A 86 15.78 4.51 -1.25
CA TRP A 86 14.69 3.55 -1.13
C TRP A 86 15.19 2.13 -1.32
N THR A 87 14.79 1.25 -0.42
CA THR A 87 15.13 -0.18 -0.46
C THR A 87 13.86 -1.00 -0.58
N ARG A 88 13.89 -2.04 -1.41
CA ARG A 88 12.78 -2.98 -1.52
C ARG A 88 12.67 -3.81 -0.26
N ILE A 89 11.45 -3.97 0.24
CA ILE A 89 11.14 -4.84 1.36
C ILE A 89 11.15 -6.29 0.86
N SER A 90 12.17 -7.06 1.26
CA SER A 90 12.42 -8.40 0.73
C SER A 90 11.29 -9.39 0.95
N SER A 91 10.52 -9.24 2.02
CA SER A 91 9.36 -10.07 2.36
C SER A 91 8.15 -9.86 1.44
N THR A 92 8.17 -8.82 0.58
CA THR A 92 7.09 -8.47 -0.34
C THR A 92 7.49 -8.59 -1.81
N LEU A 93 8.70 -9.09 -2.10
CA LEU A 93 9.20 -9.15 -3.46
C LEU A 93 8.38 -10.11 -4.32
N SER A 94 7.89 -9.60 -5.46
CA SER A 94 7.42 -10.40 -6.57
C SER A 94 8.59 -10.82 -7.45
N SER A 95 8.55 -12.04 -7.96
CA SER A 95 9.59 -12.59 -8.84
C SER A 95 9.33 -12.28 -10.31
N SER A 96 8.10 -12.03 -10.70
CA SER A 96 7.69 -11.74 -12.06
C SER A 96 7.38 -10.25 -12.25
N VAL A 97 7.79 -9.70 -13.37
CA VAL A 97 7.45 -8.35 -13.80
C VAL A 97 6.47 -8.34 -14.98
N THR A 98 6.18 -9.51 -15.51
CA THR A 98 5.36 -9.69 -16.71
C THR A 98 4.14 -10.57 -16.49
N GLY A 99 4.04 -11.22 -15.33
CA GLY A 99 2.91 -12.08 -14.97
C GLY A 99 2.57 -11.90 -13.50
N PHE A 100 1.28 -11.86 -13.19
CA PHE A 100 0.78 -11.79 -11.82
C PHE A 100 1.11 -13.11 -11.10
N ASP A 101 1.93 -13.07 -10.07
CA ASP A 101 2.36 -14.26 -9.32
C ASP A 101 2.08 -14.16 -7.81
N LEU A 102 1.99 -12.96 -7.26
CA LEU A 102 1.73 -12.73 -5.85
C LEU A 102 0.76 -11.57 -5.63
N ALA A 103 0.05 -11.58 -4.51
CA ALA A 103 -0.83 -10.48 -4.11
C ALA A 103 -0.07 -9.14 -3.98
N TRP A 104 1.23 -9.18 -3.71
CA TRP A 104 2.12 -8.03 -3.62
C TRP A 104 2.45 -7.35 -4.97
N ASP A 105 2.03 -7.93 -6.08
CA ASP A 105 2.08 -7.27 -7.39
C ASP A 105 1.18 -6.04 -7.49
N LEU A 106 0.19 -5.96 -6.59
CA LEU A 106 -0.73 -4.84 -6.51
C LEU A 106 -0.89 -4.42 -5.04
N VAL A 107 -0.15 -3.41 -4.63
CA VAL A 107 -0.29 -2.76 -3.33
C VAL A 107 -1.13 -1.52 -3.51
N TRP A 108 -2.38 -1.52 -3.04
CA TRP A 108 -3.31 -0.42 -3.23
C TRP A 108 -3.06 0.74 -2.28
N ASN A 109 -2.85 0.40 -1.00
CA ASN A 109 -2.58 1.40 0.03
C ASN A 109 -1.73 0.82 1.17
N VAL A 110 -1.06 1.71 1.89
CA VAL A 110 -0.26 1.39 3.07
C VAL A 110 -0.63 2.37 4.18
N ALA A 111 -0.73 1.88 5.41
CA ALA A 111 -0.97 2.71 6.58
C ALA A 111 -0.02 2.34 7.71
N THR A 112 0.46 3.34 8.44
CA THR A 112 1.29 3.17 9.65
C THR A 112 0.46 3.40 10.89
N ASP A 113 0.70 2.61 11.94
CA ASP A 113 0.04 2.80 13.22
C ASP A 113 0.87 3.75 14.10
N VAL A 114 0.40 4.98 14.23
CA VAL A 114 1.07 6.01 15.02
C VAL A 114 0.71 5.95 16.51
N SER A 115 -0.18 5.06 16.91
CA SER A 115 -0.59 4.88 18.32
C SER A 115 0.37 4.00 19.11
N ASN A 116 1.24 3.25 18.42
CA ASN A 116 2.15 2.29 19.04
C ASN A 116 3.60 2.81 19.00
N ASP A 117 4.17 3.07 20.18
CA ASP A 117 5.54 3.61 20.31
C ASP A 117 6.62 2.51 20.40
N THR A 118 6.23 1.24 20.49
CA THR A 118 7.15 0.13 20.77
C THR A 118 7.39 -0.80 19.59
N ALA A 119 6.47 -0.84 18.63
CA ALA A 119 6.58 -1.69 17.44
C ALA A 119 6.35 -0.88 16.17
N ASP A 120 7.05 -1.22 15.11
CA ASP A 120 6.90 -0.62 13.78
C ASP A 120 5.72 -1.27 13.06
N ILE A 121 4.49 -0.90 13.45
CA ILE A 121 3.28 -1.49 12.89
C ILE A 121 2.93 -0.82 11.57
N VAL A 122 2.81 -1.65 10.53
CA VAL A 122 2.45 -1.26 9.18
C VAL A 122 1.37 -2.18 8.64
N TYR A 123 0.37 -1.62 8.00
CA TYR A 123 -0.66 -2.36 7.26
C TYR A 123 -0.49 -2.12 5.77
N ALA A 124 -0.72 -3.17 4.98
CA ALA A 124 -0.72 -3.10 3.53
C ALA A 124 -2.01 -3.70 2.98
N ALA A 125 -2.74 -2.91 2.23
CA ALA A 125 -3.87 -3.34 1.43
C ALA A 125 -3.35 -3.76 0.06
N VAL A 126 -3.41 -5.06 -0.22
CA VAL A 126 -2.92 -5.64 -1.46
C VAL A 126 -4.06 -6.36 -2.19
N TYR A 127 -3.78 -6.97 -3.32
CA TYR A 127 -4.76 -7.77 -4.04
C TYR A 127 -5.37 -8.83 -3.12
N GLY A 128 -6.64 -8.65 -2.77
CA GLY A 128 -7.45 -9.61 -2.01
C GLY A 128 -7.16 -9.74 -0.52
N THR A 129 -6.25 -8.99 0.06
CA THR A 129 -5.80 -9.21 1.44
C THR A 129 -5.35 -7.91 2.10
N ILE A 130 -5.62 -7.80 3.40
CA ILE A 130 -4.96 -6.84 4.28
C ILE A 130 -3.90 -7.59 5.09
N TYR A 131 -2.66 -7.17 4.94
CA TYR A 131 -1.53 -7.65 5.74
C TYR A 131 -1.17 -6.68 6.85
N ARG A 132 -0.67 -7.23 7.95
CA ARG A 132 -0.10 -6.50 9.09
C ARG A 132 1.33 -6.96 9.34
N SER A 133 2.23 -6.01 9.49
CA SER A 133 3.59 -6.18 10.01
C SER A 133 3.69 -5.53 11.38
N VAL A 134 4.54 -6.07 12.27
CA VAL A 134 4.89 -5.47 13.57
C VAL A 134 6.38 -5.12 13.66
N ASP A 135 7.11 -5.32 12.59
CA ASP A 135 8.58 -5.21 12.50
C ASP A 135 9.04 -4.34 11.30
N GLY A 136 8.17 -3.40 10.91
CA GLY A 136 8.47 -2.43 9.85
C GLY A 136 8.58 -3.03 8.45
N GLY A 137 7.86 -4.15 8.21
CA GLY A 137 7.80 -4.80 6.92
C GLY A 137 8.73 -6.00 6.75
N ASN A 138 9.48 -6.41 7.79
CA ASN A 138 10.35 -7.59 7.67
C ASN A 138 9.54 -8.90 7.62
N SER A 139 8.40 -8.95 8.29
CA SER A 139 7.45 -10.06 8.21
C SER A 139 6.01 -9.57 8.17
N TRP A 140 5.10 -10.37 7.61
CA TRP A 140 3.70 -10.02 7.41
C TRP A 140 2.77 -11.16 7.78
N THR A 141 1.65 -10.81 8.41
CA THR A 141 0.55 -11.72 8.72
C THR A 141 -0.72 -11.22 8.04
N ALA A 142 -1.43 -12.07 7.33
CA ALA A 142 -2.74 -11.75 6.80
C ALA A 142 -3.73 -11.60 7.96
N VAL A 143 -4.37 -10.43 8.08
CA VAL A 143 -5.33 -10.13 9.15
C VAL A 143 -6.77 -10.02 8.64
N LEU A 144 -6.94 -9.73 7.36
CA LEU A 144 -8.22 -9.81 6.68
C LEU A 144 -7.95 -10.27 5.25
N ALA A 145 -8.47 -11.44 4.87
CA ALA A 145 -8.20 -12.04 3.58
C ALA A 145 -9.47 -12.53 2.92
N GLY A 146 -9.53 -12.41 1.61
CA GLY A 146 -10.47 -13.15 0.78
C GLY A 146 -10.16 -14.64 0.81
N THR A 147 -11.14 -15.46 0.52
CA THR A 147 -10.91 -16.90 0.32
C THR A 147 -10.27 -17.14 -1.04
N SER A 148 -9.47 -18.19 -1.16
CA SER A 148 -8.68 -18.53 -2.36
C SER A 148 -9.45 -18.69 -3.68
N SER A 149 -10.79 -18.68 -3.64
CA SER A 149 -11.66 -18.80 -4.82
C SER A 149 -12.35 -17.48 -5.23
N ASN A 150 -12.33 -16.46 -4.36
CA ASN A 150 -13.03 -15.20 -4.58
C ASN A 150 -12.23 -14.08 -3.93
N TYR A 151 -11.23 -13.56 -4.61
CA TYR A 151 -10.46 -12.42 -4.16
C TYR A 151 -11.30 -11.14 -4.27
N SER A 152 -11.28 -10.32 -3.22
CA SER A 152 -11.67 -8.93 -3.35
C SER A 152 -10.56 -8.19 -4.08
N TYR A 153 -10.76 -7.87 -5.35
CA TYR A 153 -9.71 -7.25 -6.18
C TYR A 153 -9.17 -5.98 -5.55
N PHE A 154 -10.05 -5.13 -5.01
CA PHE A 154 -9.68 -3.85 -4.43
C PHE A 154 -9.85 -3.88 -2.93
N THR A 155 -8.80 -3.46 -2.27
CA THR A 155 -8.77 -3.34 -0.81
C THR A 155 -8.22 -1.97 -0.43
N ASP A 156 -8.59 -1.47 0.73
CA ASP A 156 -8.01 -0.26 1.31
C ASP A 156 -7.86 -0.41 2.81
N VAL A 157 -6.94 0.33 3.42
CA VAL A 157 -6.70 0.31 4.86
C VAL A 157 -6.31 1.69 5.37
N GLN A 158 -6.90 2.05 6.52
CA GLN A 158 -6.56 3.26 7.24
C GLN A 158 -6.45 2.97 8.74
N VAL A 159 -5.55 3.67 9.42
CA VAL A 159 -5.35 3.57 10.87
C VAL A 159 -5.57 4.94 11.49
N THR A 160 -6.41 4.98 12.53
CA THR A 160 -6.62 6.21 13.30
C THR A 160 -5.42 6.51 14.19
N THR A 161 -5.35 7.74 14.72
CA THR A 161 -4.34 8.12 15.69
C THR A 161 -4.42 7.37 17.02
N THR A 162 -5.50 6.63 17.24
CA THR A 162 -5.73 5.79 18.43
C THR A 162 -5.57 4.29 18.14
N GLY A 163 -5.04 3.91 16.97
CA GLY A 163 -4.77 2.53 16.60
C GLY A 163 -5.97 1.72 16.10
N VAL A 164 -7.13 2.35 15.95
CA VAL A 164 -8.29 1.67 15.35
C VAL A 164 -8.07 1.56 13.85
N VAL A 165 -8.20 0.36 13.31
CA VAL A 165 -8.01 0.05 11.90
C VAL A 165 -9.36 -0.06 11.20
N TYR A 166 -9.47 0.59 10.07
CA TYR A 166 -10.57 0.44 9.12
C TYR A 166 -10.02 -0.15 7.82
N ALA A 167 -10.75 -1.08 7.25
CA ALA A 167 -10.41 -1.68 5.96
C ALA A 167 -11.66 -1.82 5.09
N THR A 168 -11.47 -1.78 3.79
CA THR A 168 -12.51 -2.09 2.82
C THR A 168 -12.10 -3.25 1.93
N MET A 169 -13.06 -4.08 1.59
CA MET A 169 -12.91 -5.18 0.64
C MET A 169 -14.00 -5.01 -0.43
N SER A 170 -13.64 -5.13 -1.71
CA SER A 170 -14.58 -5.00 -2.81
C SER A 170 -15.64 -6.13 -2.82
N ASP A 171 -16.66 -5.95 -3.61
CA ASP A 171 -17.91 -6.73 -3.56
C ASP A 171 -17.88 -8.08 -4.28
N ASP A 172 -16.77 -8.44 -4.87
CA ASP A 172 -16.58 -9.64 -5.69
C ASP A 172 -16.28 -10.91 -4.86
N GLY A 173 -16.42 -10.84 -3.53
CA GLY A 173 -16.17 -11.97 -2.64
C GLY A 173 -16.97 -11.96 -1.34
N PRO A 174 -16.89 -13.04 -0.56
CA PRO A 174 -17.62 -13.19 0.70
C PRO A 174 -17.15 -12.22 1.79
N HIS A 175 -16.00 -11.61 1.62
CA HIS A 175 -15.46 -10.63 2.56
C HIS A 175 -15.75 -9.18 2.18
N LYS A 176 -16.64 -8.95 1.21
CA LYS A 176 -17.04 -7.57 0.85
C LYS A 176 -17.50 -6.77 2.06
N GLY A 177 -17.19 -5.49 2.06
CA GLY A 177 -17.72 -4.58 3.06
C GLY A 177 -16.69 -3.65 3.66
N ILE A 178 -17.15 -2.98 4.71
CA ILE A 178 -16.34 -2.09 5.54
C ILE A 178 -16.06 -2.83 6.85
N TRP A 179 -14.81 -2.91 7.18
CA TRP A 179 -14.32 -3.66 8.33
C TRP A 179 -13.65 -2.74 9.33
N ARG A 180 -13.83 -3.03 10.62
CA ARG A 180 -13.22 -2.31 11.73
C ARG A 180 -12.54 -3.28 12.69
N SER A 181 -11.35 -2.91 13.14
CA SER A 181 -10.62 -3.61 14.19
C SER A 181 -10.14 -2.63 15.26
N ALA A 182 -10.30 -2.99 16.54
CA ALA A 182 -9.78 -2.22 17.66
C ALA A 182 -8.36 -2.63 18.06
N ASP A 183 -7.91 -3.83 17.64
CA ASP A 183 -6.62 -4.44 17.99
C ASP A 183 -5.72 -4.68 16.77
N GLY A 184 -6.23 -4.38 15.58
CA GLY A 184 -5.52 -4.57 14.32
C GLY A 184 -5.38 -6.04 13.87
N ILE A 185 -6.08 -6.96 14.54
CA ILE A 185 -6.03 -8.40 14.28
C ILE A 185 -7.44 -8.95 14.04
N ASN A 186 -8.37 -8.63 14.93
CA ASN A 186 -9.74 -9.11 14.85
C ASN A 186 -10.64 -8.07 14.20
N PHE A 187 -11.15 -8.38 13.01
CA PHE A 187 -11.99 -7.47 12.24
C PHE A 187 -13.46 -7.87 12.32
N THR A 188 -14.31 -6.86 12.49
CA THR A 188 -15.76 -6.98 12.43
C THR A 188 -16.27 -6.23 11.22
N ASN A 189 -17.13 -6.85 10.42
CA ASN A 189 -17.82 -6.16 9.33
C ASN A 189 -18.84 -5.18 9.93
N ILE A 190 -18.72 -3.92 9.52
CA ILE A 190 -19.60 -2.83 9.97
C ILE A 190 -20.42 -2.23 8.83
N LEU A 191 -20.46 -2.93 7.68
CA LEU A 191 -21.30 -2.51 6.55
C LEU A 191 -22.78 -2.55 6.99
N PRO A 192 -23.52 -1.45 6.86
CA PRO A 192 -24.96 -1.46 7.17
C PRO A 192 -25.73 -2.40 6.23
N ASP A 193 -26.71 -3.15 6.78
CA ASP A 193 -27.56 -4.05 6.00
C ASP A 193 -28.33 -3.34 4.86
N SER A 194 -28.56 -2.04 5.01
CA SER A 194 -29.26 -1.20 4.04
C SER A 194 -28.32 -0.45 3.06
N PHE A 195 -27.02 -0.78 3.06
CA PHE A 195 -26.09 -0.13 2.13
C PHE A 195 -26.43 -0.55 0.71
N PRO A 196 -26.77 0.40 -0.20
CA PRO A 196 -27.08 0.07 -1.57
C PRO A 196 -25.82 -0.47 -2.26
N LEU A 197 -25.79 -1.75 -2.53
CA LEU A 197 -24.80 -2.36 -3.42
C LEU A 197 -25.24 -2.05 -4.86
N ALA A 198 -24.37 -1.38 -5.59
CA ALA A 198 -24.62 -1.08 -6.99
C ALA A 198 -24.53 -2.35 -7.86
#